data_5231a2b8bb53e4bd3adc574ad88b71e1
#
_entry.id   5231a2b8bb53e4bd3adc574ad88b71e1
#
_cell.length_a   1.000
_cell.length_b   1.000
_cell.length_c   1.000
_cell.angle_alpha   90.00
_cell.angle_beta   90.00
_cell.angle_gamma   90.00
#
_symmetry.space_group_name_H-M   'P 1'
#
loop_
_entity.id
_entity.type
_entity.pdbx_description
1 polymer ?
#
loop_
_entity_poly.entity_id
_entity_poly.type
_entity_poly.pdbx_seq_one_letter_code
_entity_poly.pdbx_strand_id
1 'polypeptide(L)'
;MDSLQIFPISQANAKQRSGRAGRTGNGFCYHMYTQSQYKRELLATTIPEIQRTNLCNIILLLKSLGVKDLLQFHFMDPPPQDNILNSMYQLWILGALDNDGNLTQMGKQMSEFPLDPPLSKMLLMSLDLGCSEEILIIVSMLSVPSIFYRPKGREEEADQVHEKLQVPESDHLTLLNTFQQWKMHKYSASWCAQNLIHLKAMRKVREIRSQLADIMQQKKMKLKSIGSEWDNVRKCICSAYFHHAARLKGIGEYMNCRTGMPCNLHPHSALYSMGFTPGEFKIVIDLFMS
;
A
#
# COMPACT_ATOMS: atom_id res chain seq x y z
N MET A 1 -2.51 8.17 -1.86
CA MET A 1 -2.93 6.89 -2.47
C MET A 1 -2.60 6.90 -3.93
N ASP A 2 -1.98 5.84 -4.41
CA ASP A 2 -1.78 5.67 -5.86
C ASP A 2 -3.12 5.24 -6.45
N SER A 3 -3.71 6.07 -7.29
CA SER A 3 -4.96 5.76 -7.98
C SER A 3 -4.69 5.43 -9.44
N LEU A 4 -5.33 4.38 -9.96
CA LEU A 4 -5.34 4.09 -11.38
C LEU A 4 -6.24 5.13 -12.08
N GLN A 5 -5.61 6.04 -12.82
CA GLN A 5 -6.33 7.03 -13.62
C GLN A 5 -6.20 6.73 -15.11
N ILE A 6 -7.25 7.05 -15.85
CA ILE A 6 -7.25 6.92 -17.31
C ILE A 6 -6.65 8.20 -17.88
N PHE A 7 -5.50 8.05 -18.57
CA PHE A 7 -4.83 9.15 -19.25
C PHE A 7 -4.75 8.89 -20.76
N PRO A 8 -4.74 9.95 -21.58
CA PRO A 8 -4.35 9.84 -22.98
C PRO A 8 -2.93 9.26 -23.09
N ILE A 9 -2.74 8.34 -24.04
CA ILE A 9 -1.41 7.79 -24.32
C ILE A 9 -0.53 8.83 -25.01
N SER A 10 0.79 8.70 -24.90
CA SER A 10 1.73 9.51 -25.70
C SER A 10 1.85 8.99 -27.15
N GLN A 11 2.36 9.84 -28.04
CA GLN A 11 2.70 9.46 -29.43
C GLN A 11 3.70 8.30 -29.45
N ALA A 12 4.70 8.33 -28.57
CA ALA A 12 5.68 7.25 -28.43
C ALA A 12 5.01 5.93 -28.02
N ASN A 13 4.09 5.95 -27.05
CA ASN A 13 3.34 4.76 -26.65
C ASN A 13 2.43 4.25 -27.75
N ALA A 14 1.77 5.15 -28.49
CA ALA A 14 0.95 4.79 -29.64
C ALA A 14 1.79 4.05 -30.71
N LYS A 15 2.99 4.58 -31.03
CA LYS A 15 3.93 3.96 -31.96
C LYS A 15 4.44 2.61 -31.44
N GLN A 16 4.77 2.53 -30.15
CA GLN A 16 5.22 1.28 -29.54
C GLN A 16 4.13 0.20 -29.58
N ARG A 17 2.86 0.57 -29.31
CA ARG A 17 1.71 -0.36 -29.39
C ARG A 17 1.47 -0.82 -30.82
N SER A 18 1.49 0.08 -31.80
CA SER A 18 1.31 -0.27 -33.22
C SER A 18 2.40 -1.21 -33.72
N GLY A 19 3.66 -1.02 -33.29
CA GLY A 19 4.77 -1.91 -33.61
C GLY A 19 4.63 -3.35 -33.10
N ARG A 20 3.70 -3.61 -32.16
CA ARG A 20 3.43 -4.97 -31.69
C ARG A 20 2.68 -5.82 -32.73
N ALA A 21 1.90 -5.20 -33.59
CA ALA A 21 1.19 -5.89 -34.68
C ALA A 21 2.14 -6.45 -35.75
N GLY A 22 3.36 -5.91 -35.88
CA GLY A 22 4.36 -6.32 -36.88
C GLY A 22 5.46 -7.24 -36.36
N ARG A 23 5.36 -7.90 -35.22
CA ARG A 23 6.46 -8.67 -34.62
C ARG A 23 6.79 -9.97 -35.33
N THR A 24 5.78 -10.71 -35.78
CA THR A 24 5.93 -12.05 -36.39
C THR A 24 5.50 -12.10 -37.83
N GLY A 25 4.95 -11.01 -38.37
CA GLY A 25 4.46 -10.89 -39.75
C GLY A 25 3.74 -9.57 -39.92
N ASN A 26 3.23 -9.32 -41.12
CA ASN A 26 2.45 -8.13 -41.44
C ASN A 26 1.18 -8.08 -40.61
N GLY A 27 0.92 -6.96 -39.94
CA GLY A 27 -0.26 -6.76 -39.10
C GLY A 27 -0.85 -5.37 -39.28
N PHE A 28 -2.09 -5.20 -38.79
CA PHE A 28 -2.82 -3.93 -38.83
C PHE A 28 -3.03 -3.42 -37.43
N CYS A 29 -2.89 -2.09 -37.25
CA CYS A 29 -3.20 -1.40 -36.00
C CYS A 29 -4.23 -0.32 -36.25
N TYR A 30 -5.38 -0.42 -35.61
CA TYR A 30 -6.45 0.57 -35.70
C TYR A 30 -6.42 1.46 -34.46
N HIS A 31 -6.39 2.79 -34.68
CA HIS A 31 -6.37 3.76 -33.60
C HIS A 31 -7.80 4.29 -33.36
N MET A 32 -8.18 4.41 -32.09
CA MET A 32 -9.50 4.94 -31.68
C MET A 32 -9.49 6.47 -31.50
N TYR A 33 -8.56 7.15 -32.13
CA TYR A 33 -8.40 8.61 -32.12
C TYR A 33 -8.05 9.12 -33.51
N THR A 34 -8.33 10.41 -33.77
CA THR A 34 -8.09 11.04 -35.07
C THR A 34 -6.62 11.40 -35.25
N GLN A 35 -6.20 11.60 -36.52
CA GLN A 35 -4.84 12.09 -36.82
C GLN A 35 -4.58 13.48 -36.23
N SER A 36 -5.61 14.32 -36.14
CA SER A 36 -5.50 15.64 -35.49
C SER A 36 -5.21 15.52 -34.00
N GLN A 37 -5.95 14.67 -33.29
CA GLN A 37 -5.70 14.37 -31.87
C GLN A 37 -4.30 13.84 -31.64
N TYR A 38 -3.85 12.89 -32.46
CA TYR A 38 -2.50 12.36 -32.38
C TYR A 38 -1.43 13.43 -32.47
N LYS A 39 -1.55 14.36 -33.44
CA LYS A 39 -0.52 15.36 -33.70
C LYS A 39 -0.55 16.56 -32.76
N ARG A 40 -1.74 16.94 -32.25
CA ARG A 40 -1.94 18.20 -31.52
C ARG A 40 -2.22 18.03 -30.04
N GLU A 41 -2.82 16.90 -29.62
CA GLU A 41 -3.27 16.70 -28.25
C GLU A 41 -2.41 15.69 -27.48
N LEU A 42 -1.88 14.66 -28.17
CA LEU A 42 -1.03 13.67 -27.50
C LEU A 42 0.38 14.20 -27.28
N LEU A 43 0.88 14.04 -26.05
CA LEU A 43 2.28 14.34 -25.72
C LEU A 43 3.23 13.51 -26.57
N ALA A 44 4.37 14.06 -26.94
CA ALA A 44 5.40 13.31 -27.70
C ALA A 44 5.86 12.05 -26.95
N THR A 45 6.17 12.21 -25.66
CA THR A 45 6.60 11.15 -24.75
C THR A 45 5.76 11.17 -23.46
N THR A 46 5.66 10.03 -22.80
CA THR A 46 4.99 9.95 -21.49
C THR A 46 5.88 10.60 -20.43
N ILE A 47 5.26 11.33 -19.50
CA ILE A 47 5.97 11.88 -18.34
C ILE A 47 6.65 10.72 -17.59
N PRO A 48 7.94 10.79 -17.30
CA PRO A 48 8.67 9.76 -16.56
C PRO A 48 8.02 9.45 -15.21
N GLU A 49 8.04 8.20 -14.83
CA GLU A 49 7.39 7.74 -13.58
C GLU A 49 7.96 8.44 -12.35
N ILE A 50 9.27 8.68 -12.33
CA ILE A 50 9.95 9.36 -11.23
C ILE A 50 9.42 10.78 -10.97
N GLN A 51 8.83 11.42 -11.97
CA GLN A 51 8.28 12.79 -11.83
C GLN A 51 6.85 12.81 -11.27
N ARG A 52 6.17 11.67 -11.19
CA ARG A 52 4.74 11.58 -10.81
C ARG A 52 4.44 10.63 -9.67
N THR A 53 5.40 9.83 -9.22
CA THR A 53 5.23 8.86 -8.14
C THR A 53 5.84 9.35 -6.82
N ASN A 54 5.45 8.71 -5.72
CA ASN A 54 6.08 8.93 -4.43
C ASN A 54 7.53 8.40 -4.45
N LEU A 55 8.46 9.20 -3.98
CA LEU A 55 9.89 8.89 -4.04
C LEU A 55 10.47 8.33 -2.73
N CYS A 56 9.66 8.06 -1.71
CA CYS A 56 10.14 7.62 -0.40
C CYS A 56 11.06 6.39 -0.49
N ASN A 57 10.68 5.37 -1.27
CA ASN A 57 11.51 4.17 -1.46
C ASN A 57 12.85 4.49 -2.14
N ILE A 58 12.80 5.31 -3.20
CA ILE A 58 13.99 5.69 -3.95
C ILE A 58 14.94 6.51 -3.08
N ILE A 59 14.40 7.48 -2.33
CA ILE A 59 15.17 8.34 -1.44
C ILE A 59 15.80 7.52 -0.31
N LEU A 60 15.04 6.61 0.31
CA LEU A 60 15.54 5.73 1.36
C LEU A 60 16.70 4.87 0.83
N LEU A 61 16.56 4.31 -0.37
CA LEU A 61 17.61 3.53 -1.03
C LEU A 61 18.84 4.39 -1.34
N LEU A 62 18.69 5.58 -1.96
CA LEU A 62 19.81 6.48 -2.26
C LEU A 62 20.56 6.90 -1.01
N LYS A 63 19.84 7.23 0.08
CA LYS A 63 20.44 7.53 1.37
C LYS A 63 21.21 6.33 1.94
N SER A 64 20.70 5.11 1.79
CA SER A 64 21.39 3.89 2.23
C SER A 64 22.67 3.60 1.43
N LEU A 65 22.73 4.05 0.18
CA LEU A 65 23.91 4.00 -0.68
C LEU A 65 24.91 5.14 -0.42
N GLY A 66 24.61 6.05 0.52
CA GLY A 66 25.51 7.12 0.93
C GLY A 66 25.35 8.44 0.18
N VAL A 67 24.29 8.62 -0.61
CA VAL A 67 23.98 9.90 -1.26
C VAL A 67 23.60 10.94 -0.21
N LYS A 68 24.45 11.96 -0.04
CA LYS A 68 24.25 13.02 0.97
C LYS A 68 23.24 14.07 0.50
N ASP A 69 23.42 14.61 -0.69
CA ASP A 69 22.58 15.65 -1.27
C ASP A 69 21.74 15.08 -2.42
N LEU A 70 20.44 14.97 -2.20
CA LEU A 70 19.48 14.44 -3.17
C LEU A 70 19.04 15.50 -4.19
N LEU A 71 19.14 16.78 -3.86
CA LEU A 71 18.78 17.87 -4.76
C LEU A 71 19.86 18.08 -5.84
N GLN A 72 21.12 17.75 -5.52
CA GLN A 72 22.25 17.79 -6.46
C GLN A 72 22.52 16.43 -7.14
N PHE A 73 21.74 15.40 -6.80
CA PHE A 73 21.90 14.09 -7.43
C PHE A 73 21.48 14.14 -8.90
N HIS A 74 22.35 13.66 -9.78
CA HIS A 74 22.12 13.65 -11.22
C HIS A 74 21.14 12.56 -11.64
N PHE A 75 19.86 12.87 -11.58
CA PHE A 75 18.84 12.01 -12.18
C PHE A 75 18.84 12.18 -13.71
N MET A 76 18.53 11.13 -14.46
CA MET A 76 18.37 11.22 -15.92
C MET A 76 17.23 12.18 -16.30
N ASP A 77 16.08 12.01 -15.64
CA ASP A 77 14.93 12.90 -15.70
C ASP A 77 14.63 13.37 -14.27
N PRO A 78 15.09 14.57 -13.87
CA PRO A 78 14.97 14.99 -12.48
C PRO A 78 13.51 15.16 -12.07
N PRO A 79 13.12 14.63 -10.90
CA PRO A 79 11.80 14.86 -10.35
C PRO A 79 11.69 16.32 -9.85
N PRO A 80 10.44 16.85 -9.71
CA PRO A 80 10.21 18.14 -9.07
C PRO A 80 10.83 18.17 -7.66
N GLN A 81 11.46 19.28 -7.28
CA GLN A 81 12.07 19.43 -5.95
C GLN A 81 11.08 19.18 -4.82
N ASP A 82 9.84 19.64 -4.98
CA ASP A 82 8.77 19.44 -3.99
C ASP A 82 8.49 17.95 -3.74
N ASN A 83 8.58 17.09 -4.76
CA ASN A 83 8.41 15.65 -4.59
C ASN A 83 9.54 15.04 -3.76
N ILE A 84 10.78 15.50 -3.96
CA ILE A 84 11.93 15.08 -3.15
C ILE A 84 11.73 15.52 -1.71
N LEU A 85 11.43 16.81 -1.48
CA LEU A 85 11.26 17.38 -0.15
C LEU A 85 10.10 16.74 0.61
N ASN A 86 8.95 16.53 -0.05
CA ASN A 86 7.81 15.84 0.55
C ASN A 86 8.15 14.41 0.94
N SER A 87 8.89 13.70 0.11
CA SER A 87 9.30 12.32 0.41
C SER A 87 10.34 12.26 1.55
N MET A 88 11.28 13.21 1.60
CA MET A 88 12.22 13.35 2.73
C MET A 88 11.46 13.65 4.03
N TYR A 89 10.47 14.54 3.98
CA TYR A 89 9.62 14.85 5.12
C TYR A 89 8.84 13.63 5.62
N GLN A 90 8.29 12.81 4.72
CA GLN A 90 7.62 11.56 5.09
C GLN A 90 8.59 10.58 5.76
N LEU A 91 9.81 10.43 5.25
CA LEU A 91 10.83 9.58 5.84
C LEU A 91 11.30 10.11 7.22
N TRP A 92 11.40 11.43 7.36
CA TRP A 92 11.70 12.06 8.65
C TRP A 92 10.61 11.80 9.69
N ILE A 93 9.34 11.98 9.34
CA ILE A 93 8.20 11.65 10.22
C ILE A 93 8.26 10.18 10.67
N LEU A 94 8.59 9.28 9.75
CA LEU A 94 8.74 7.85 10.07
C LEU A 94 9.99 7.55 10.91
N GLY A 95 10.86 8.54 11.16
CA GLY A 95 12.09 8.38 11.88
C GLY A 95 13.20 7.68 11.08
N ALA A 96 13.05 7.57 9.77
CA ALA A 96 14.09 7.02 8.89
C ALA A 96 15.21 8.02 8.61
N LEU A 97 14.92 9.31 8.66
CA LEU A 97 15.89 10.40 8.55
C LEU A 97 15.89 11.22 9.84
N ASP A 98 17.04 11.80 10.18
CA ASP A 98 17.20 12.78 11.24
C ASP A 98 16.86 14.22 10.77
N ASN A 99 17.03 15.22 11.66
CA ASN A 99 16.74 16.63 11.36
C ASN A 99 17.66 17.21 10.29
N ASP A 100 18.84 16.63 10.09
CA ASP A 100 19.82 17.05 9.08
C ASP A 100 19.63 16.27 7.76
N GLY A 101 18.62 15.40 7.69
CA GLY A 101 18.32 14.56 6.52
C GLY A 101 19.28 13.38 6.34
N ASN A 102 20.03 13.00 7.39
CA ASN A 102 20.86 11.81 7.35
C ASN A 102 20.06 10.57 7.72
N LEU A 103 20.55 9.41 7.27
CA LEU A 103 19.91 8.13 7.53
C LEU A 103 20.11 7.72 9.00
N THR A 104 19.02 7.48 9.70
CA THR A 104 19.06 6.95 11.08
C THR A 104 19.30 5.44 11.10
N GLN A 105 19.52 4.86 12.29
CA GLN A 105 19.60 3.41 12.44
C GLN A 105 18.28 2.72 12.01
N MET A 106 17.13 3.31 12.35
CA MET A 106 15.82 2.85 11.90
C MET A 106 15.73 2.88 10.36
N GLY A 107 16.16 3.97 9.73
CA GLY A 107 16.17 4.10 8.27
C GLY A 107 17.06 3.05 7.59
N LYS A 108 18.23 2.73 8.17
CA LYS A 108 19.07 1.63 7.69
C LYS A 108 18.34 0.29 7.72
N GLN A 109 17.70 -0.02 8.85
CA GLN A 109 16.94 -1.27 8.98
C GLN A 109 15.74 -1.30 8.02
N MET A 110 15.04 -0.17 7.83
CA MET A 110 13.94 -0.09 6.87
C MET A 110 14.39 -0.35 5.43
N SER A 111 15.56 0.14 5.03
CA SER A 111 16.09 -0.06 3.66
C SER A 111 16.49 -1.52 3.35
N GLU A 112 16.57 -2.38 4.35
CA GLU A 112 16.90 -3.80 4.19
C GLU A 112 15.70 -4.64 3.75
N PHE A 113 14.49 -4.12 3.88
CA PHE A 113 13.26 -4.79 3.48
C PHE A 113 12.76 -4.26 2.12
N PRO A 114 12.34 -5.14 1.20
CA PRO A 114 11.74 -4.75 -0.06
C PRO A 114 10.27 -4.33 0.13
N LEU A 115 10.05 -3.35 1.00
CA LEU A 115 8.74 -2.87 1.44
C LEU A 115 8.69 -1.34 1.40
N ASP A 116 7.49 -0.81 1.28
CA ASP A 116 7.27 0.62 1.48
C ASP A 116 7.68 1.06 2.90
N PRO A 117 8.22 2.27 3.08
CA PRO A 117 8.74 2.72 4.36
C PRO A 117 7.78 2.58 5.55
N PRO A 118 6.46 2.89 5.43
CA PRO A 118 5.53 2.64 6.53
C PRO A 118 5.41 1.17 6.91
N LEU A 119 5.39 0.26 5.91
CA LEU A 119 5.31 -1.17 6.15
C LEU A 119 6.60 -1.70 6.80
N SER A 120 7.76 -1.22 6.35
CA SER A 120 9.04 -1.56 6.95
C SER A 120 9.11 -1.09 8.41
N LYS A 121 8.67 0.14 8.69
CA LYS A 121 8.59 0.65 10.07
C LYS A 121 7.66 -0.18 10.94
N MET A 122 6.47 -0.50 10.43
CA MET A 122 5.51 -1.33 11.16
C MET A 122 6.10 -2.69 11.51
N LEU A 123 6.82 -3.33 10.57
CA LEU A 123 7.47 -4.61 10.81
C LEU A 123 8.58 -4.50 11.87
N LEU A 124 9.40 -3.45 11.84
CA LEU A 124 10.45 -3.24 12.84
C LEU A 124 9.88 -2.96 14.24
N MET A 125 8.87 -2.09 14.35
CA MET A 125 8.22 -1.79 15.62
C MET A 125 7.53 -3.01 16.25
N SER A 126 7.13 -3.98 15.45
CA SER A 126 6.51 -5.22 15.94
C SER A 126 7.45 -6.09 16.78
N LEU A 127 8.75 -5.93 16.61
CA LEU A 127 9.76 -6.66 17.39
C LEU A 127 9.72 -6.21 18.84
N ASP A 128 9.67 -4.89 19.07
CA ASP A 128 9.63 -4.28 20.40
C ASP A 128 8.30 -4.56 21.10
N LEU A 129 7.19 -4.56 20.32
CA LEU A 129 5.84 -4.82 20.82
C LEU A 129 5.49 -6.32 20.94
N GLY A 130 6.37 -7.21 20.47
CA GLY A 130 6.22 -8.65 20.59
C GLY A 130 5.15 -9.27 19.71
N CYS A 131 4.68 -8.57 18.67
CA CYS A 131 3.60 -9.01 17.76
C CYS A 131 4.08 -9.24 16.31
N SER A 132 5.33 -9.67 16.14
CA SER A 132 5.96 -9.72 14.82
C SER A 132 5.37 -10.80 13.91
N GLU A 133 4.77 -11.87 14.41
CA GLU A 133 4.08 -12.84 13.55
C GLU A 133 2.80 -12.26 12.94
N GLU A 134 2.00 -11.56 13.72
CA GLU A 134 0.76 -10.92 13.28
C GLU A 134 1.04 -9.80 12.28
N ILE A 135 1.99 -8.94 12.60
CA ILE A 135 2.39 -7.84 11.71
C ILE A 135 3.01 -8.34 10.42
N LEU A 136 3.82 -9.39 10.46
CA LEU A 136 4.37 -10.01 9.25
C LEU A 136 3.27 -10.48 8.29
N ILE A 137 2.17 -11.03 8.83
CA ILE A 137 1.00 -11.41 8.03
C ILE A 137 0.35 -10.15 7.44
N ILE A 138 0.06 -9.13 8.26
CA ILE A 138 -0.59 -7.89 7.81
C ILE A 138 0.24 -7.22 6.71
N VAL A 139 1.54 -7.06 6.91
CA VAL A 139 2.45 -6.47 5.92
C VAL A 139 2.44 -7.25 4.60
N SER A 140 2.45 -8.58 4.69
CA SER A 140 2.39 -9.44 3.48
C SER A 140 1.05 -9.31 2.75
N MET A 141 -0.05 -9.16 3.48
CA MET A 141 -1.38 -8.94 2.90
C MET A 141 -1.49 -7.58 2.22
N LEU A 142 -0.90 -6.53 2.82
CA LEU A 142 -0.87 -5.17 2.26
C LEU A 142 0.07 -5.03 1.04
N SER A 143 1.01 -5.97 0.88
CA SER A 143 1.95 -5.97 -0.25
C SER A 143 1.38 -6.58 -1.54
N VAL A 144 0.12 -6.99 -1.54
CA VAL A 144 -0.59 -7.50 -2.73
C VAL A 144 -1.83 -6.64 -3.03
N PRO A 145 -2.30 -6.63 -4.27
CA PRO A 145 -3.62 -6.06 -4.57
C PRO A 145 -4.71 -6.73 -3.76
N SER A 146 -5.91 -6.10 -3.71
CA SER A 146 -7.05 -6.63 -2.95
C SER A 146 -7.21 -8.14 -3.15
N ILE A 147 -7.32 -8.84 -2.04
CA ILE A 147 -7.56 -10.29 -2.01
C ILE A 147 -9.03 -10.63 -2.20
N PHE A 148 -9.93 -9.70 -1.90
CA PHE A 148 -11.36 -9.89 -1.98
C PHE A 148 -11.85 -9.76 -3.43
N TYR A 149 -12.69 -10.70 -3.84
CA TYR A 149 -13.25 -10.76 -5.17
C TYR A 149 -14.75 -10.49 -5.12
N ARG A 150 -15.19 -9.46 -5.82
CA ARG A 150 -16.61 -9.03 -5.90
C ARG A 150 -17.08 -9.12 -7.35
N PRO A 151 -17.57 -10.30 -7.80
CA PRO A 151 -17.97 -10.51 -9.19
C PRO A 151 -19.27 -9.76 -9.50
N LYS A 152 -19.37 -9.25 -10.74
CA LYS A 152 -20.59 -8.60 -11.22
C LYS A 152 -21.78 -9.58 -11.19
N GLY A 153 -22.89 -9.14 -10.60
CA GLY A 153 -24.12 -9.93 -10.46
C GLY A 153 -24.13 -10.87 -9.26
N ARG A 154 -23.09 -10.86 -8.41
CA ARG A 154 -23.02 -11.60 -7.13
C ARG A 154 -22.46 -10.72 -6.01
N GLU A 155 -22.71 -9.41 -6.11
CA GLU A 155 -22.15 -8.43 -5.18
C GLU A 155 -22.66 -8.66 -3.74
N GLU A 156 -23.97 -8.87 -3.57
CA GLU A 156 -24.59 -9.11 -2.26
C GLU A 156 -24.06 -10.40 -1.61
N GLU A 157 -23.91 -11.47 -2.40
CA GLU A 157 -23.34 -12.73 -1.92
C GLU A 157 -21.89 -12.53 -1.46
N ALA A 158 -21.11 -11.77 -2.22
CA ALA A 158 -19.72 -11.47 -1.85
C ALA A 158 -19.66 -10.67 -0.54
N ASP A 159 -20.49 -9.66 -0.39
CA ASP A 159 -20.55 -8.83 0.80
C ASP A 159 -20.94 -9.67 2.04
N GLN A 160 -21.94 -10.53 1.95
CA GLN A 160 -22.37 -11.45 3.03
C GLN A 160 -21.26 -12.45 3.43
N VAL A 161 -20.50 -12.93 2.48
CA VAL A 161 -19.41 -13.88 2.75
C VAL A 161 -18.22 -13.16 3.37
N HIS A 162 -17.88 -11.97 2.87
CA HIS A 162 -16.76 -11.18 3.40
C HIS A 162 -17.07 -10.66 4.81
N GLU A 163 -18.31 -10.30 5.10
CA GLU A 163 -18.75 -9.85 6.43
C GLU A 163 -18.40 -10.87 7.53
N LYS A 164 -18.50 -12.17 7.24
CA LYS A 164 -18.12 -13.24 8.18
C LYS A 164 -16.64 -13.27 8.53
N LEU A 165 -15.79 -12.68 7.70
CA LEU A 165 -14.36 -12.60 7.91
C LEU A 165 -13.95 -11.26 8.54
N GLN A 166 -14.84 -10.28 8.54
CA GLN A 166 -14.55 -8.95 9.06
C GLN A 166 -14.32 -8.99 10.58
N VAL A 167 -13.35 -8.19 11.00
CA VAL A 167 -13.17 -7.76 12.36
C VAL A 167 -13.74 -6.36 12.45
N PRO A 168 -14.84 -6.12 13.17
CA PRO A 168 -15.62 -4.88 13.06
C PRO A 168 -14.85 -3.59 13.31
N GLU A 169 -13.71 -3.67 13.97
CA GLU A 169 -12.95 -2.49 14.39
C GLU A 169 -11.75 -2.16 13.51
N SER A 170 -11.42 -3.00 12.51
CA SER A 170 -10.16 -2.78 11.76
C SER A 170 -10.06 -3.60 10.48
N ASP A 171 -9.79 -2.93 9.39
CA ASP A 171 -9.46 -3.58 8.11
C ASP A 171 -8.15 -4.37 8.18
N HIS A 172 -7.16 -3.87 8.90
CA HIS A 172 -5.90 -4.58 9.11
C HIS A 172 -6.10 -5.90 9.86
N LEU A 173 -6.94 -5.90 10.91
CA LEU A 173 -7.26 -7.11 11.65
C LEU A 173 -8.16 -8.05 10.84
N THR A 174 -8.99 -7.53 9.96
CA THR A 174 -9.77 -8.32 8.99
C THR A 174 -8.84 -9.08 8.04
N LEU A 175 -7.79 -8.44 7.54
CA LEU A 175 -6.77 -9.10 6.73
C LEU A 175 -6.03 -10.19 7.52
N LEU A 176 -5.64 -9.91 8.76
CA LEU A 176 -5.01 -10.89 9.66
C LEU A 176 -5.91 -12.10 9.88
N ASN A 177 -7.18 -11.87 10.26
CA ASN A 177 -8.16 -12.93 10.47
C ASN A 177 -8.37 -13.77 9.21
N THR A 178 -8.52 -13.14 8.07
CA THR A 178 -8.68 -13.82 6.77
C THR A 178 -7.53 -14.76 6.48
N PHE A 179 -6.28 -14.32 6.70
CA PHE A 179 -5.12 -15.18 6.51
C PHE A 179 -5.07 -16.33 7.52
N GLN A 180 -5.39 -16.08 8.79
CA GLN A 180 -5.42 -17.09 9.83
C GLN A 180 -6.48 -18.16 9.54
N GLN A 181 -7.69 -17.77 9.12
CA GLN A 181 -8.74 -18.68 8.70
C GLN A 181 -8.29 -19.55 7.51
N TRP A 182 -7.67 -18.97 6.50
CA TRP A 182 -7.13 -19.73 5.38
C TRP A 182 -6.03 -20.72 5.81
N LYS A 183 -5.16 -20.31 6.74
CA LYS A 183 -4.15 -21.21 7.33
C LYS A 183 -4.78 -22.38 8.09
N MET A 184 -5.84 -22.12 8.89
CA MET A 184 -6.60 -23.17 9.61
C MET A 184 -7.24 -24.18 8.65
N HIS A 185 -7.68 -23.73 7.48
CA HIS A 185 -8.20 -24.58 6.40
C HIS A 185 -7.11 -25.15 5.50
N LYS A 186 -5.87 -25.27 6.01
CA LYS A 186 -4.71 -25.90 5.33
C LYS A 186 -4.41 -25.27 3.96
N TYR A 187 -4.62 -23.96 3.84
CA TYR A 187 -4.39 -23.20 2.60
C TYR A 187 -5.22 -23.69 1.41
N SER A 188 -6.44 -24.14 1.68
CA SER A 188 -7.34 -24.76 0.69
C SER A 188 -7.75 -23.78 -0.41
N ALA A 189 -7.72 -24.27 -1.65
CA ALA A 189 -8.24 -23.54 -2.80
C ALA A 189 -9.78 -23.47 -2.79
N SER A 190 -10.46 -24.54 -2.32
CA SER A 190 -11.91 -24.56 -2.22
C SER A 190 -12.42 -23.56 -1.20
N TRP A 191 -11.71 -23.39 -0.08
CA TRP A 191 -12.03 -22.39 0.91
C TRP A 191 -11.96 -20.96 0.31
N CYS A 192 -10.92 -20.64 -0.48
CA CYS A 192 -10.83 -19.35 -1.17
C CYS A 192 -12.00 -19.14 -2.14
N ALA A 193 -12.38 -20.17 -2.90
CA ALA A 193 -13.49 -20.08 -3.83
C ALA A 193 -14.83 -19.86 -3.12
N GLN A 194 -15.09 -20.55 -2.01
CA GLN A 194 -16.30 -20.40 -1.19
C GLN A 194 -16.40 -19.02 -0.53
N ASN A 195 -15.26 -18.42 -0.17
CA ASN A 195 -15.20 -17.11 0.45
C ASN A 195 -14.93 -15.96 -0.55
N LEU A 196 -15.02 -16.21 -1.85
CA LEU A 196 -14.80 -15.24 -2.92
C LEU A 196 -13.48 -14.46 -2.73
N ILE A 197 -12.41 -15.22 -2.50
CA ILE A 197 -11.05 -14.70 -2.29
C ILE A 197 -10.15 -15.14 -3.45
N HIS A 198 -9.33 -14.24 -3.94
CA HIS A 198 -8.35 -14.53 -4.99
C HIS A 198 -7.25 -15.47 -4.51
N LEU A 199 -7.31 -16.75 -4.87
CA LEU A 199 -6.30 -17.76 -4.51
C LEU A 199 -4.89 -17.38 -4.96
N LYS A 200 -4.74 -16.77 -6.15
CA LYS A 200 -3.42 -16.33 -6.65
C LYS A 200 -2.81 -15.26 -5.74
N ALA A 201 -3.63 -14.30 -5.29
CA ALA A 201 -3.19 -13.27 -4.35
C ALA A 201 -2.77 -13.90 -3.01
N MET A 202 -3.57 -14.80 -2.45
CA MET A 202 -3.25 -15.49 -1.20
C MET A 202 -1.96 -16.33 -1.28
N ARG A 203 -1.72 -17.01 -2.39
CA ARG A 203 -0.44 -17.71 -2.64
C ARG A 203 0.72 -16.73 -2.66
N LYS A 204 0.55 -15.56 -3.30
CA LYS A 204 1.57 -14.51 -3.33
C LYS A 204 1.84 -13.94 -1.94
N VAL A 205 0.81 -13.72 -1.12
CA VAL A 205 0.96 -13.34 0.30
C VAL A 205 1.84 -14.34 1.04
N ARG A 206 1.60 -15.64 0.87
CA ARG A 206 2.40 -16.68 1.52
C ARG A 206 3.87 -16.67 1.08
N GLU A 207 4.13 -16.40 -0.21
CA GLU A 207 5.49 -16.26 -0.72
C GLU A 207 6.19 -15.03 -0.11
N ILE A 208 5.52 -13.86 -0.13
CA ILE A 208 6.06 -12.62 0.46
C ILE A 208 6.33 -12.82 1.96
N ARG A 209 5.39 -13.43 2.69
CA ARG A 209 5.57 -13.74 4.12
C ARG A 209 6.80 -14.60 4.36
N SER A 210 7.03 -15.62 3.54
CA SER A 210 8.21 -16.48 3.66
C SER A 210 9.48 -15.68 3.41
N GLN A 211 9.54 -14.89 2.33
CA GLN A 211 10.70 -14.07 1.99
C GLN A 211 11.04 -13.05 3.09
N LEU A 212 10.03 -12.38 3.65
CA LEU A 212 10.23 -11.44 4.74
C LEU A 212 10.69 -12.14 6.02
N ALA A 213 10.14 -13.33 6.33
CA ALA A 213 10.58 -14.13 7.47
C ALA A 213 12.05 -14.58 7.32
N ASP A 214 12.47 -14.96 6.12
CA ASP A 214 13.86 -15.32 5.83
C ASP A 214 14.82 -14.12 6.04
N ILE A 215 14.43 -12.90 5.60
CA ILE A 215 15.19 -11.68 5.86
C ILE A 215 15.29 -11.43 7.37
N MET A 216 14.17 -11.51 8.09
CA MET A 216 14.15 -11.33 9.55
C MET A 216 15.06 -12.34 10.25
N GLN A 217 15.04 -13.61 9.83
CA GLN A 217 15.88 -14.66 10.38
C GLN A 217 17.38 -14.39 10.13
N GLN A 218 17.75 -13.97 8.93
CA GLN A 218 19.12 -13.58 8.57
C GLN A 218 19.62 -12.43 9.44
N LYS A 219 18.73 -11.51 9.81
CA LYS A 219 19.01 -10.37 10.71
C LYS A 219 18.89 -10.73 12.19
N LYS A 220 18.70 -11.99 12.55
CA LYS A 220 18.52 -12.47 13.93
C LYS A 220 17.33 -11.85 14.65
N MET A 221 16.33 -11.39 13.91
CA MET A 221 15.07 -10.87 14.43
C MET A 221 14.14 -12.04 14.77
N LYS A 222 13.74 -12.15 16.03
CA LYS A 222 12.91 -13.27 16.49
C LYS A 222 11.43 -12.97 16.23
N LEU A 223 10.76 -13.90 15.56
CA LEU A 223 9.30 -13.85 15.43
C LEU A 223 8.66 -14.21 16.77
N LYS A 224 7.72 -13.41 17.21
CA LYS A 224 6.89 -13.60 18.41
C LYS A 224 5.43 -13.38 18.05
N SER A 225 4.56 -14.19 18.63
CA SER A 225 3.11 -14.05 18.51
C SER A 225 2.51 -13.67 19.87
N ILE A 226 1.50 -12.82 19.83
CA ILE A 226 0.67 -12.44 20.99
C ILE A 226 -0.72 -13.09 20.96
N GLY A 227 -0.96 -13.98 19.98
CA GLY A 227 -2.24 -14.68 19.86
C GLY A 227 -3.40 -13.74 19.51
N SER A 228 -4.38 -13.63 20.38
CA SER A 228 -5.60 -12.82 20.19
C SER A 228 -5.57 -11.45 20.86
N GLU A 229 -4.50 -11.10 21.57
CA GLU A 229 -4.35 -9.80 22.23
C GLU A 229 -3.86 -8.73 21.24
N TRP A 230 -4.77 -8.17 20.45
CA TRP A 230 -4.42 -7.31 19.32
C TRP A 230 -4.11 -5.84 19.67
N ASP A 231 -4.07 -5.46 20.91
CA ASP A 231 -3.75 -4.07 21.31
C ASP A 231 -2.35 -3.65 20.87
N ASN A 232 -1.37 -4.55 20.97
CA ASN A 232 -0.03 -4.26 20.50
C ASN A 232 0.06 -4.23 18.97
N VAL A 233 -0.76 -5.02 18.26
CA VAL A 233 -0.91 -4.93 16.80
C VAL A 233 -1.45 -3.56 16.40
N ARG A 234 -2.50 -3.07 17.07
CA ARG A 234 -3.05 -1.72 16.83
C ARG A 234 -2.04 -0.62 17.09
N LYS A 235 -1.28 -0.69 18.20
CA LYS A 235 -0.19 0.25 18.50
C LYS A 235 0.88 0.25 17.42
N CYS A 236 1.21 -0.94 16.91
CA CYS A 236 2.19 -1.10 15.85
C CYS A 236 1.73 -0.45 14.54
N ILE A 237 0.48 -0.68 14.12
CA ILE A 237 -0.14 -0.04 12.97
C ILE A 237 -0.13 1.49 13.15
N CYS A 238 -0.53 1.96 14.33
CA CYS A 238 -0.55 3.38 14.66
C CYS A 238 0.84 4.01 14.52
N SER A 239 1.89 3.34 14.95
CA SER A 239 3.28 3.84 14.88
C SER A 239 3.77 4.13 13.46
N ALA A 240 3.21 3.46 12.45
CA ALA A 240 3.56 3.61 11.05
C ALA A 240 2.61 4.55 10.28
N TYR A 241 1.34 4.59 10.67
CA TYR A 241 0.27 5.29 9.94
C TYR A 241 -0.40 6.43 10.74
N PHE A 242 0.21 6.89 11.84
CA PHE A 242 -0.35 7.98 12.66
C PHE A 242 -0.66 9.26 11.88
N HIS A 243 0.04 9.51 10.77
CA HIS A 243 -0.19 10.65 9.90
C HIS A 243 -1.47 10.53 9.04
N HIS A 244 -2.06 9.33 8.96
CA HIS A 244 -3.37 9.06 8.37
C HIS A 244 -4.49 9.04 9.41
N ALA A 245 -4.20 9.34 10.67
CA ALA A 245 -5.23 9.39 11.69
C ALA A 245 -6.28 10.47 11.37
N ALA A 246 -7.54 10.11 11.49
CA ALA A 246 -8.66 11.02 11.33
C ALA A 246 -9.62 10.94 12.50
N ARG A 247 -10.25 12.06 12.84
CA ARG A 247 -11.26 12.15 13.89
C ARG A 247 -12.63 12.43 13.30
N LEU A 248 -13.65 11.90 13.93
CA LEU A 248 -15.03 12.20 13.60
C LEU A 248 -15.34 13.66 13.96
N LYS A 249 -15.87 14.43 13.02
CA LYS A 249 -16.26 15.83 13.23
C LYS A 249 -17.78 16.01 13.27
N GLY A 250 -18.52 15.20 12.55
CA GLY A 250 -19.98 15.22 12.41
C GLY A 250 -20.51 13.85 12.05
N ILE A 251 -21.77 13.75 11.68
CA ILE A 251 -22.39 12.48 11.29
C ILE A 251 -21.73 12.00 9.98
N GLY A 252 -20.83 11.00 10.07
CA GLY A 252 -20.18 10.40 8.91
C GLY A 252 -19.03 11.20 8.31
N GLU A 253 -18.72 12.38 8.83
CA GLU A 253 -17.63 13.22 8.35
C GLU A 253 -16.40 13.06 9.23
N TYR A 254 -15.29 12.65 8.62
CA TYR A 254 -14.00 12.58 9.27
C TYR A 254 -13.10 13.72 8.82
N MET A 255 -12.19 14.09 9.70
CA MET A 255 -11.17 15.09 9.40
C MET A 255 -9.80 14.51 9.75
N ASN A 256 -8.86 14.54 8.81
CA ASN A 256 -7.49 14.13 9.06
C ASN A 256 -6.90 15.00 10.19
N CYS A 257 -6.37 14.35 11.22
CA CYS A 257 -5.86 15.03 12.42
C CYS A 257 -4.67 15.94 12.16
N ARG A 258 -3.90 15.64 11.10
CA ARG A 258 -2.68 16.37 10.74
C ARG A 258 -2.96 17.54 9.78
N THR A 259 -3.71 17.28 8.70
CA THR A 259 -3.89 18.26 7.62
C THR A 259 -5.16 19.08 7.80
N GLY A 260 -6.08 18.65 8.64
CA GLY A 260 -7.41 19.27 8.75
C GLY A 260 -8.30 19.06 7.53
N MET A 261 -7.89 18.25 6.56
CA MET A 261 -8.68 17.97 5.37
C MET A 261 -9.84 17.02 5.69
N PRO A 262 -11.02 17.24 5.12
CA PRO A 262 -12.14 16.31 5.24
C PRO A 262 -11.78 15.00 4.51
N CYS A 263 -12.21 13.88 5.08
CA CYS A 263 -12.05 12.55 4.52
C CYS A 263 -13.24 11.68 4.89
N ASN A 264 -13.50 10.65 4.10
CA ASN A 264 -14.60 9.73 4.32
C ASN A 264 -14.08 8.30 4.44
N LEU A 265 -14.80 7.47 5.21
CA LEU A 265 -14.55 6.04 5.22
C LEU A 265 -14.96 5.44 3.87
N HIS A 266 -14.15 4.52 3.39
CA HIS A 266 -14.49 3.79 2.18
C HIS A 266 -15.68 2.83 2.46
N PRO A 267 -16.66 2.70 1.54
CA PRO A 267 -17.84 1.84 1.75
C PRO A 267 -17.53 0.37 2.08
N HIS A 268 -16.36 -0.14 1.68
CA HIS A 268 -15.93 -1.50 1.96
C HIS A 268 -15.08 -1.64 3.23
N SER A 269 -14.85 -0.55 3.97
CA SER A 269 -14.15 -0.64 5.25
C SER A 269 -15.03 -1.33 6.29
N ALA A 270 -14.41 -2.17 7.13
CA ALA A 270 -15.06 -2.78 8.27
C ALA A 270 -15.64 -1.75 9.26
N LEU A 271 -15.10 -0.53 9.24
CA LEU A 271 -15.57 0.58 10.07
C LEU A 271 -16.84 1.25 9.54
N TYR A 272 -17.14 1.11 8.25
CA TYR A 272 -18.28 1.79 7.62
C TYR A 272 -19.63 1.35 8.17
N SER A 273 -19.76 0.07 8.52
CA SER A 273 -21.00 -0.53 9.05
C SER A 273 -21.23 -0.32 10.54
N MET A 274 -20.22 0.16 11.29
CA MET A 274 -20.31 0.27 12.75
C MET A 274 -21.25 1.37 13.27
N GLY A 275 -21.79 2.20 12.38
CA GLY A 275 -22.63 3.33 12.75
C GLY A 275 -21.86 4.41 13.53
N PHE A 276 -22.42 5.60 13.57
CA PHE A 276 -21.84 6.74 14.28
C PHE A 276 -22.57 6.93 15.59
N THR A 277 -21.90 6.70 16.72
CA THR A 277 -22.41 7.10 18.03
C THR A 277 -22.06 8.57 18.25
N PRO A 278 -23.02 9.49 18.30
CA PRO A 278 -22.74 10.89 18.58
C PRO A 278 -22.10 11.01 19.97
N GLY A 279 -20.94 11.65 20.05
CA GLY A 279 -20.26 11.93 21.32
C GLY A 279 -19.02 11.11 21.62
N GLU A 280 -18.69 10.07 20.86
CA GLU A 280 -17.42 9.36 20.99
C GLU A 280 -16.34 9.96 20.07
N PHE A 281 -15.21 10.37 20.66
CA PHE A 281 -14.01 10.74 19.93
C PHE A 281 -13.35 9.46 19.38
N LYS A 282 -13.73 9.04 18.17
CA LYS A 282 -13.06 7.93 17.50
C LYS A 282 -11.94 8.50 16.60
N ILE A 283 -10.70 8.16 16.92
CA ILE A 283 -9.57 8.34 16.01
C ILE A 283 -9.46 7.04 15.22
N VAL A 284 -9.60 7.16 13.92
CA VAL A 284 -9.53 6.03 13.00
C VAL A 284 -8.24 6.12 12.21
N ILE A 285 -7.53 5.01 12.11
CA ILE A 285 -6.43 4.82 11.16
C ILE A 285 -6.89 3.73 10.22
N ASP A 286 -7.43 4.13 9.08
CA ASP A 286 -7.97 3.23 8.09
C ASP A 286 -7.10 3.18 6.84
N LEU A 287 -7.11 2.02 6.16
CA LEU A 287 -6.44 1.80 4.88
C LEU A 287 -7.15 2.53 3.73
N PHE A 288 -8.43 2.79 3.88
CA PHE A 288 -9.34 3.20 2.81
C PHE A 288 -9.97 4.57 3.05
N MET A 289 -9.25 5.52 3.63
CA MET A 289 -9.70 6.90 3.68
C MET A 289 -9.47 7.58 2.32
N SER A 290 -10.52 8.03 1.71
CA SER A 290 -10.54 8.82 0.46
C SER A 290 -10.83 10.30 0.73
#